data_51b680d761ff64d65b28ab1da631285d
#
_entry.id   51b680d761ff64d65b28ab1da631285d
#
_cell.length_a   1.000
_cell.length_b   1.000
_cell.length_c   1.000
_cell.angle_alpha   90.00
_cell.angle_beta   90.00
_cell.angle_gamma   90.00
#
_symmetry.space_group_name_H-M   'P 1'
#
loop_
_entity.id
_entity.type
_entity.pdbx_description
1 polymer ?
#
loop_
_entity_poly.entity_id
_entity_poly.type
_entity_poly.pdbx_seq_one_letter_code
_entity_poly.pdbx_strand_id
1 'polypeptide(L)'
;MGIPSAGTVVLVRFPFSDLSNSKLRPAVVLADAGRNDLVLCQITSQPYTDPIAVEILNPDLLTGSFRKTSYARSGKLFTANSAIVTKQIGELKSQKHDQVVAAIVALLQPNIS
;
A
#
# COMPACT_ATOMS: atom_id res chain seq x y z
N MET A 1 0.60 15.02 -15.17
CA MET A 1 1.23 13.89 -14.49
C MET A 1 0.37 12.66 -14.62
N GLY A 2 1.00 11.54 -14.86
CA GLY A 2 0.26 10.28 -14.93
C GLY A 2 -0.11 9.77 -13.56
N ILE A 3 -1.04 8.82 -13.57
CA ILE A 3 -1.44 8.11 -12.36
C ILE A 3 -0.31 7.13 -11.99
N PRO A 4 0.05 7.03 -10.68
CA PRO A 4 1.07 6.07 -10.28
C PRO A 4 0.68 4.65 -10.68
N SER A 5 1.66 3.89 -11.14
CA SER A 5 1.43 2.52 -11.57
C SER A 5 1.40 1.56 -10.38
N ALA A 6 0.85 0.36 -10.62
CA ALA A 6 0.81 -0.69 -9.59
C ALA A 6 2.23 -0.98 -9.10
N GLY A 7 2.37 -1.14 -7.81
CA GLY A 7 3.66 -1.35 -7.16
C GLY A 7 4.34 -0.08 -6.68
N THR A 8 3.85 1.09 -7.08
CA THR A 8 4.39 2.35 -6.58
C THR A 8 4.00 2.54 -5.12
N VAL A 9 4.95 2.97 -4.28
CA VAL A 9 4.68 3.33 -2.89
C VAL A 9 4.50 4.83 -2.83
N VAL A 10 3.37 5.26 -2.27
CA VAL A 10 2.99 6.67 -2.22
C VAL A 10 2.71 7.07 -0.78
N LEU A 11 2.83 8.38 -0.51
CA LEU A 11 2.33 8.96 0.73
C LEU A 11 0.97 9.55 0.46
N VAL A 12 0.01 9.19 1.28
CA VAL A 12 -1.36 9.68 1.16
C VAL A 12 -1.80 10.24 2.48
N ARG A 13 -2.71 11.21 2.40
CA ARG A 13 -3.28 11.84 3.58
C ARG A 13 -4.54 11.08 3.98
N PHE A 14 -4.44 10.40 5.11
CA PHE A 14 -5.58 9.64 5.64
C PHE A 14 -6.43 10.51 6.55
N PRO A 15 -7.74 10.53 6.33
CA PRO A 15 -8.64 11.03 7.35
C PRO A 15 -8.82 9.93 8.40
N PHE A 16 -8.51 10.25 9.65
CA PHE A 16 -8.77 9.34 10.77
C PHE A 16 -10.12 9.65 11.38
N SER A 17 -10.53 8.81 12.32
CA SER A 17 -11.76 9.07 13.05
C SER A 17 -11.77 10.43 13.74
N ASP A 18 -10.59 10.94 14.09
CA ASP A 18 -10.42 12.32 14.54
C ASP A 18 -10.20 13.20 13.31
N LEU A 19 -11.26 13.86 12.87
CA LEU A 19 -11.22 14.65 11.65
C LEU A 19 -10.36 15.91 11.75
N SER A 20 -9.97 16.29 12.97
CA SER A 20 -9.11 17.46 13.15
C SER A 20 -7.66 17.18 12.75
N ASN A 21 -7.28 15.91 12.65
CA ASN A 21 -5.92 15.52 12.31
C ASN A 21 -5.91 14.56 11.13
N SER A 22 -5.14 14.91 10.12
CA SER A 22 -4.82 13.96 9.06
C SER A 22 -3.32 13.71 9.10
N LYS A 23 -2.94 12.45 8.88
CA LYS A 23 -1.53 12.07 8.86
C LYS A 23 -1.18 11.50 7.51
N LEU A 24 0.05 11.75 7.09
CA LEU A 24 0.59 11.10 5.91
C LEU A 24 0.96 9.67 6.26
N ARG A 25 0.47 8.74 5.46
CA ARG A 25 0.77 7.33 5.62
C ARG A 25 1.20 6.74 4.29
N PRO A 26 2.15 5.82 4.30
CA PRO A 26 2.50 5.14 3.06
C PRO A 26 1.44 4.11 2.68
N ALA A 27 1.32 3.90 1.39
CA ALA A 27 0.46 2.88 0.82
C ALA A 27 1.05 2.41 -0.50
N VAL A 28 0.79 1.18 -0.86
CA VAL A 28 1.20 0.68 -2.17
C VAL A 28 0.01 0.71 -3.11
N VAL A 29 0.25 1.19 -4.33
CA VAL A 29 -0.77 1.21 -5.38
C VAL A 29 -0.93 -0.20 -5.90
N LEU A 30 -2.17 -0.72 -5.83
CA LEU A 30 -2.48 -2.06 -6.32
C LEU A 30 -3.05 -2.01 -7.73
N ALA A 31 -3.86 -1.02 -8.03
CA ALA A 31 -4.54 -0.95 -9.31
C ALA A 31 -5.06 0.45 -9.58
N ASP A 32 -5.24 0.74 -10.87
CA ASP A 32 -5.97 1.92 -11.33
C ASP A 32 -7.43 1.51 -11.45
N ALA A 33 -8.28 2.12 -10.64
CA ALA A 33 -9.71 1.80 -10.63
C ALA A 33 -10.52 2.62 -11.64
N GLY A 34 -9.85 3.49 -12.41
CA GLY A 34 -10.51 4.37 -13.36
C GLY A 34 -10.90 5.69 -12.72
N ARG A 35 -11.10 6.70 -13.55
CA ARG A 35 -11.51 8.05 -13.14
C ARG A 35 -10.58 8.67 -12.11
N ASN A 36 -9.27 8.39 -12.25
CA ASN A 36 -8.21 8.85 -11.35
C ASN A 36 -8.31 8.27 -9.95
N ASP A 37 -9.07 7.21 -9.74
CA ASP A 37 -9.13 6.49 -8.48
C ASP A 37 -8.11 5.37 -8.46
N LEU A 38 -7.52 5.15 -7.29
CA LEU A 38 -6.52 4.12 -7.08
C LEU A 38 -7.01 3.17 -6.00
N VAL A 39 -6.77 1.88 -6.20
CA VAL A 39 -6.91 0.89 -5.13
C VAL A 39 -5.58 0.81 -4.42
N LEU A 40 -5.59 1.01 -3.12
CA LEU A 40 -4.39 1.16 -2.30
C LEU A 40 -4.40 0.16 -1.15
N CYS A 41 -3.21 -0.25 -0.74
CA CYS A 41 -3.01 -1.10 0.43
C CYS A 41 -2.15 -0.33 1.43
N GLN A 42 -2.64 -0.16 2.65
CA GLN A 42 -1.93 0.61 3.67
C GLN A 42 -0.64 -0.10 4.08
N ILE A 43 0.40 0.69 4.29
CA ILE A 43 1.67 0.22 4.82
C ILE A 43 1.84 0.77 6.23
N THR A 44 2.34 -0.06 7.14
CA THR A 44 2.61 0.32 8.51
C THR A 44 3.99 -0.16 8.91
N SER A 45 4.58 0.47 9.93
CA SER A 45 5.79 -0.04 10.56
C SER A 45 5.51 -0.89 11.80
N GLN A 46 4.23 -1.14 12.11
CA GLN A 46 3.83 -1.89 13.30
C GLN A 46 3.14 -3.18 12.90
N PRO A 47 3.87 -4.31 12.90
CA PRO A 47 3.35 -5.57 12.36
C PRO A 47 2.37 -6.31 13.26
N TYR A 48 2.38 -6.03 14.55
CA TYR A 48 1.65 -6.86 15.53
C TYR A 48 0.14 -6.76 15.41
N THR A 49 -0.36 -5.80 14.66
CA THR A 49 -1.81 -5.61 14.51
C THR A 49 -2.41 -6.34 13.32
N ASP A 50 -1.57 -6.99 12.50
CA ASP A 50 -2.06 -7.61 11.27
C ASP A 50 -1.22 -8.86 10.95
N PRO A 51 -1.73 -10.06 11.34
CA PRO A 51 -0.97 -11.29 11.14
C PRO A 51 -0.77 -11.68 9.69
N ILE A 52 -1.53 -11.09 8.75
CA ILE A 52 -1.40 -11.39 7.33
C ILE A 52 -0.65 -10.29 6.58
N ALA A 53 -0.05 -9.35 7.30
CA ALA A 53 0.73 -8.30 6.66
C ALA A 53 1.98 -8.88 5.99
N VAL A 54 2.34 -8.32 4.85
CA VAL A 54 3.52 -8.74 4.08
C VAL A 54 4.67 -7.81 4.43
N GLU A 55 5.77 -8.38 4.94
CA GLU A 55 6.95 -7.62 5.32
C GLU A 55 7.64 -7.05 4.09
N ILE A 56 8.04 -5.77 4.18
CA ILE A 56 8.77 -5.08 3.13
C ILE A 56 10.08 -4.56 3.74
N LEU A 57 11.19 -5.06 3.23
CA LEU A 57 12.52 -4.60 3.58
C LEU A 57 13.05 -3.72 2.46
N ASN A 58 14.08 -2.91 2.75
CA ASN A 58 14.64 -2.04 1.72
C ASN A 58 15.09 -2.78 0.45
N PRO A 59 15.69 -4.00 0.54
CA PRO A 59 16.01 -4.74 -0.68
C PRO A 59 14.80 -5.12 -1.54
N ASP A 60 13.59 -5.06 -1.00
CA ASP A 60 12.38 -5.34 -1.77
C ASP A 60 11.94 -4.16 -2.61
N LEU A 61 12.57 -3.01 -2.43
CA LEU A 61 12.26 -1.80 -3.19
C LEU A 61 13.17 -1.69 -4.39
N LEU A 62 12.58 -1.41 -5.55
CA LEU A 62 13.33 -1.08 -6.75
C LEU A 62 13.93 0.32 -6.62
N THR A 63 13.15 1.25 -6.07
CA THR A 63 13.58 2.61 -5.78
C THR A 63 13.02 3.02 -4.42
N GLY A 64 13.67 4.01 -3.79
CA GLY A 64 13.23 4.51 -2.50
C GLY A 64 13.73 3.68 -1.34
N SER A 65 13.33 4.09 -0.15
CA SER A 65 13.68 3.36 1.08
C SER A 65 12.72 3.71 2.20
N PHE A 66 12.63 2.82 3.18
CA PHE A 66 11.93 3.06 4.44
C PHE A 66 12.95 3.19 5.57
N ARG A 67 12.63 4.01 6.57
CA ARG A 67 13.47 4.11 7.76
C ARG A 67 13.40 2.86 8.62
N LYS A 68 12.26 2.19 8.61
CA LYS A 68 12.00 0.99 9.40
C LYS A 68 11.45 -0.09 8.50
N THR A 69 11.62 -1.35 8.91
CA THR A 69 10.91 -2.44 8.29
C THR A 69 9.42 -2.09 8.25
N SER A 70 8.81 -2.27 7.11
CA SER A 70 7.43 -1.88 6.87
C SER A 70 6.62 -3.10 6.45
N TYR A 71 5.31 -2.99 6.55
CA TYR A 71 4.40 -4.12 6.33
C TYR A 71 3.21 -3.64 5.52
N ALA A 72 2.93 -4.30 4.40
CA ALA A 72 1.72 -4.05 3.64
C ALA A 72 0.58 -4.81 4.30
N ARG A 73 -0.46 -4.10 4.72
CA ARG A 73 -1.58 -4.68 5.45
C ARG A 73 -2.61 -5.21 4.47
N SER A 74 -2.55 -6.52 4.22
CA SER A 74 -3.40 -7.17 3.22
C SER A 74 -4.89 -6.95 3.46
N GLY A 75 -5.31 -6.76 4.70
CA GLY A 75 -6.70 -6.51 5.04
C GLY A 75 -7.08 -5.05 5.08
N LYS A 76 -6.15 -4.13 4.82
CA LYS A 76 -6.42 -2.70 4.92
C LYS A 76 -6.35 -2.07 3.54
N LEU A 77 -7.38 -2.32 2.76
CA LEU A 77 -7.49 -1.82 1.40
C LEU A 77 -8.45 -0.65 1.36
N PHE A 78 -8.19 0.29 0.46
CA PHE A 78 -9.09 1.42 0.29
C PHE A 78 -8.93 1.97 -1.13
N THR A 79 -9.95 2.67 -1.58
CA THR A 79 -9.93 3.35 -2.87
C THR A 79 -9.98 4.84 -2.62
N ALA A 80 -9.12 5.58 -3.31
CA ALA A 80 -9.06 7.02 -3.15
C ALA A 80 -8.62 7.66 -4.47
N ASN A 81 -9.09 8.89 -4.66
CA ASN A 81 -8.69 9.65 -5.82
C ASN A 81 -7.21 9.99 -5.75
N SER A 82 -6.54 9.98 -6.90
CA SER A 82 -5.10 10.25 -6.97
C SER A 82 -4.74 11.63 -6.42
N ALA A 83 -5.70 12.55 -6.28
CA ALA A 83 -5.45 13.87 -5.70
C ALA A 83 -4.99 13.82 -4.25
N ILE A 84 -5.27 12.72 -3.51
CA ILE A 84 -4.79 12.61 -2.13
C ILE A 84 -3.36 12.14 -2.04
N VAL A 85 -2.76 11.72 -3.15
CA VAL A 85 -1.35 11.31 -3.19
C VAL A 85 -0.49 12.57 -3.09
N THR A 86 0.31 12.68 -2.02
CA THR A 86 1.17 13.85 -1.85
C THR A 86 2.49 13.68 -2.55
N LYS A 87 3.03 12.45 -2.59
CA LYS A 87 4.24 12.17 -3.38
C LYS A 87 4.45 10.66 -3.50
N GLN A 88 5.25 10.30 -4.49
CA GLN A 88 5.73 8.94 -4.64
C GLN A 88 7.04 8.81 -3.88
N ILE A 89 7.18 7.76 -3.06
CA ILE A 89 8.36 7.57 -2.21
C ILE A 89 9.16 6.34 -2.57
N GLY A 90 8.67 5.51 -3.47
CA GLY A 90 9.41 4.33 -3.89
C GLY A 90 8.58 3.46 -4.81
N GLU A 91 9.16 2.32 -5.13
CA GLU A 91 8.50 1.33 -5.99
C GLU A 91 8.94 -0.05 -5.53
N LEU A 92 7.97 -0.95 -5.35
CA LEU A 92 8.27 -2.34 -5.01
C LEU A 92 8.83 -3.07 -6.23
N LYS A 93 9.78 -3.98 -5.99
CA LYS A 93 10.15 -4.94 -7.01
C LYS A 93 8.93 -5.80 -7.32
N SER A 94 8.80 -6.26 -8.57
CA SER A 94 7.64 -7.01 -9.02
C SER A 94 7.41 -8.25 -8.17
N GLN A 95 8.49 -8.91 -7.74
CA GLN A 95 8.39 -10.10 -6.90
C GLN A 95 7.70 -9.81 -5.57
N LYS A 96 8.04 -8.68 -4.94
CA LYS A 96 7.41 -8.28 -3.68
C LYS A 96 5.97 -7.84 -3.91
N HIS A 97 5.72 -7.11 -4.98
CA HIS A 97 4.35 -6.72 -5.32
C HIS A 97 3.47 -7.96 -5.51
N ASP A 98 3.98 -8.98 -6.18
CA ASP A 98 3.24 -10.24 -6.37
C ASP A 98 2.91 -10.89 -5.02
N GLN A 99 3.84 -10.84 -4.05
CA GLN A 99 3.58 -11.37 -2.72
C GLN A 99 2.46 -10.63 -2.01
N VAL A 100 2.43 -9.30 -2.14
CA VAL A 100 1.37 -8.48 -1.56
C VAL A 100 0.03 -8.85 -2.18
N VAL A 101 -0.03 -8.94 -3.50
CA VAL A 101 -1.26 -9.31 -4.21
C VAL A 101 -1.70 -10.70 -3.81
N ALA A 102 -0.76 -11.66 -3.74
CA ALA A 102 -1.09 -13.03 -3.36
C ALA A 102 -1.71 -13.11 -1.96
N ALA A 103 -1.19 -12.33 -1.02
CA ALA A 103 -1.74 -12.30 0.34
C ALA A 103 -3.17 -11.75 0.34
N ILE A 104 -3.44 -10.74 -0.48
CA ILE A 104 -4.77 -10.16 -0.62
C ILE A 104 -5.73 -11.17 -1.25
N VAL A 105 -5.29 -11.85 -2.30
CA VAL A 105 -6.11 -12.89 -2.95
C VAL A 105 -6.45 -13.99 -1.96
N ALA A 106 -5.47 -14.43 -1.17
CA ALA A 106 -5.70 -15.47 -0.16
C ALA A 106 -6.73 -15.02 0.89
N LEU A 107 -6.71 -13.73 1.25
CA LEU A 107 -7.68 -13.18 2.18
C LEU A 107 -9.09 -13.19 1.58
N LEU A 108 -9.21 -12.79 0.32
CA LEU A 108 -10.50 -12.63 -0.33
C LEU A 108 -11.09 -13.97 -0.82
N GLN A 109 -10.24 -14.97 -1.04
CA GLN A 109 -10.65 -16.28 -1.55
C GLN A 109 -10.02 -17.40 -0.71
N PRO A 110 -10.34 -17.45 0.59
CA PRO A 110 -9.63 -18.37 1.49
C PRO A 110 -9.90 -19.85 1.23
N ASN A 111 -10.99 -20.19 0.53
CA ASN A 111 -11.41 -21.57 0.29
C ASN A 111 -11.06 -22.07 -1.10
N ILE A 112 -10.29 -21.30 -1.85
CA ILE A 112 -9.83 -21.75 -3.16
C ILE A 112 -8.55 -22.53 -2.95
N SER A 113 -8.58 -23.80 -3.27
CA SER A 113 -7.44 -24.71 -3.16
C SER A 113 -6.82 -24.94 -4.52
#